data_fd3d792ae76c5545ad5faeb2e53e8c0d
#
_entry.id   fd3d792ae76c5545ad5faeb2e53e8c0d
#
_cell.length_a   1.000
_cell.length_b   1.000
_cell.length_c   1.000
_cell.angle_alpha   90.00
_cell.angle_beta   90.00
_cell.angle_gamma   90.00
#
_symmetry.space_group_name_H-M   'P 1'
#
loop_
_entity.id
_entity.type
_entity.pdbx_description
1 polymer ?
#
loop_
_entity_poly.entity_id
_entity_poly.type
_entity_poly.pdbx_seq_one_letter_code
_entity_poly.pdbx_strand_id
1 'polypeptide(L)'
;MLGFLSNPFDTTQTPHSGYHWDHSSRRFFEGWYYRVTLPDEDQSFAFMYSIEDPIGGKPHSGGAAQILGPNDEYLCRTFPEVKNFWAKPDVLALGHWGQINLEGRGQRAEGRREESFFHKLLSQTVPDTQPCYLEPEEFERYIQQGYQATATLNQGIISDPSTSQYCRWQYEIQPVYGWGNQRSIQQSTAGWLSFLQIFEPGWQILMAHGLASGWIDWNGKRYEFTNAPAYGEKNWGGAFPQKWFWANCNSFSDTPDLALTAGGGRRGVLWWMESVAMIGIHYQGKFYEFVPWNSQVSWNIQPWGKWQMQAQNSHYEVELTGTTDLPGTPLRAPTENGLIFCCRDTLQGQLNIELREKKNNQQEIILKAHSSACGLEIGGGPWNNAWQSH
;
A
#
# COMPACT_ATOMS: atom_id res chain seq x y z
N MET A 1 -32.97 14.23 7.42
CA MET A 1 -31.80 13.38 7.62
C MET A 1 -32.05 12.09 6.88
N LEU A 2 -31.65 12.01 5.60
CA LEU A 2 -31.67 10.77 4.82
C LEU A 2 -30.29 10.14 5.03
N GLY A 3 -30.22 9.10 5.89
CA GLY A 3 -29.04 8.29 6.02
C GLY A 3 -28.75 7.62 4.68
N PHE A 4 -27.60 7.89 4.10
CA PHE A 4 -27.04 7.08 3.03
C PHE A 4 -26.83 5.68 3.60
N LEU A 5 -27.73 4.76 3.25
CA LEU A 5 -27.47 3.33 3.44
C LEU A 5 -26.26 3.02 2.57
N SER A 6 -25.09 2.86 3.19
CA SER A 6 -23.90 2.37 2.52
C SER A 6 -24.27 1.05 1.84
N ASN A 7 -24.02 0.95 0.55
CA ASN A 7 -24.19 -0.31 -0.17
C ASN A 7 -23.30 -1.36 0.52
N PRO A 8 -23.84 -2.44 1.10
CA PRO A 8 -23.02 -3.44 1.80
C PRO A 8 -22.01 -4.16 0.89
N PHE A 9 -22.07 -3.92 -0.41
CA PHE A 9 -21.14 -4.44 -1.42
C PHE A 9 -20.17 -3.38 -1.94
N ASP A 10 -20.08 -2.22 -1.30
CA ASP A 10 -19.15 -1.17 -1.67
C ASP A 10 -17.73 -1.59 -1.24
N THR A 11 -16.90 -2.00 -2.21
CA THR A 11 -15.49 -2.38 -2.01
C THR A 11 -14.57 -1.17 -1.91
N THR A 12 -15.06 0.05 -2.06
CA THR A 12 -14.25 1.27 -1.90
C THR A 12 -13.96 1.59 -0.44
N GLN A 13 -14.69 0.98 0.50
CA GLN A 13 -14.51 1.18 1.94
C GLN A 13 -14.28 -0.16 2.64
N THR A 14 -13.03 -0.40 3.02
CA THR A 14 -12.65 -1.47 3.94
C THR A 14 -12.55 -0.92 5.38
N PRO A 15 -12.61 -1.76 6.41
CA PRO A 15 -12.25 -1.33 7.76
C PRO A 15 -10.89 -0.64 7.75
N HIS A 16 -10.71 0.33 8.63
CA HIS A 16 -9.46 1.09 8.75
C HIS A 16 -9.03 1.90 7.50
N SER A 17 -9.95 2.20 6.57
CA SER A 17 -9.64 3.04 5.41
C SER A 17 -9.25 4.47 5.78
N GLY A 18 -9.85 5.02 6.84
CA GLY A 18 -9.56 6.37 7.30
C GLY A 18 -8.23 6.51 8.04
N TYR A 19 -7.84 7.74 8.31
CA TYR A 19 -6.61 8.12 9.00
C TYR A 19 -6.70 7.86 10.51
N HIS A 20 -5.63 7.29 11.12
CA HIS A 20 -5.67 6.78 12.50
C HIS A 20 -5.02 7.69 13.55
N TRP A 21 -4.42 8.80 13.17
CA TRP A 21 -3.79 9.67 14.14
C TRP A 21 -4.79 10.23 15.16
N ASP A 22 -4.51 10.00 16.44
CA ASP A 22 -5.34 10.40 17.58
C ASP A 22 -4.99 11.78 18.16
N HIS A 23 -4.20 12.59 17.44
CA HIS A 23 -3.67 13.90 17.85
C HIS A 23 -2.77 13.86 19.10
N SER A 24 -2.33 12.68 19.54
CA SER A 24 -1.39 12.56 20.64
C SER A 24 0.04 12.89 20.22
N SER A 25 0.90 13.16 21.22
CA SER A 25 2.33 13.38 21.02
C SER A 25 3.17 12.09 20.96
N ARG A 26 2.53 10.90 21.04
CA ARG A 26 3.21 9.61 20.83
C ARG A 26 3.95 9.58 19.49
N ARG A 27 4.96 8.74 19.43
CA ARG A 27 5.51 8.35 18.12
C ARG A 27 4.38 7.75 17.29
N PHE A 28 4.18 8.28 16.10
CA PHE A 28 3.17 7.83 15.19
C PHE A 28 3.67 7.89 13.77
N PHE A 29 3.34 6.87 13.00
CA PHE A 29 3.42 6.89 11.55
C PHE A 29 2.13 6.31 10.96
N GLU A 30 1.82 6.71 9.75
CA GLU A 30 0.89 6.01 8.88
C GLU A 30 1.45 6.01 7.47
N GLY A 31 1.45 4.84 6.84
CA GLY A 31 1.97 4.64 5.50
C GLY A 31 0.98 3.91 4.61
N TRP A 32 0.95 4.27 3.35
CA TRP A 32 0.11 3.68 2.31
C TRP A 32 0.98 3.17 1.20
N TYR A 33 0.70 1.96 0.73
CA TYR A 33 1.35 1.32 -0.39
C TYR A 33 0.34 1.05 -1.48
N TYR A 34 0.67 1.44 -2.69
CA TYR A 34 -0.11 1.17 -3.90
C TYR A 34 0.80 0.52 -4.93
N ARG A 35 0.27 -0.44 -5.68
CA ARG A 35 1.00 -1.08 -6.77
C ARG A 35 0.13 -1.15 -8.01
N VAL A 36 0.72 -0.91 -9.18
CA VAL A 36 0.13 -1.13 -10.49
C VAL A 36 1.09 -2.01 -11.29
N THR A 37 0.59 -3.11 -11.84
CA THR A 37 1.35 -4.02 -12.70
C THR A 37 0.90 -3.85 -14.13
N LEU A 38 1.85 -3.66 -15.04
CA LEU A 38 1.66 -3.47 -16.48
C LEU A 38 2.18 -4.71 -17.21
N PRO A 39 1.37 -5.77 -17.37
CA PRO A 39 1.83 -7.05 -17.94
C PRO A 39 2.38 -6.91 -19.37
N ASP A 40 1.77 -6.05 -20.18
CA ASP A 40 2.18 -5.83 -21.57
C ASP A 40 3.56 -5.13 -21.69
N GLU A 41 3.97 -4.42 -20.64
CA GLU A 41 5.28 -3.74 -20.56
C GLU A 41 6.30 -4.55 -19.76
N ASP A 42 5.90 -5.67 -19.16
CA ASP A 42 6.69 -6.45 -18.19
C ASP A 42 7.26 -5.57 -17.05
N GLN A 43 6.45 -4.61 -16.57
CA GLN A 43 6.83 -3.64 -15.55
C GLN A 43 5.78 -3.54 -14.45
N SER A 44 6.24 -3.15 -13.27
CA SER A 44 5.37 -2.77 -12.16
C SER A 44 5.85 -1.45 -11.56
N PHE A 45 4.91 -0.73 -10.95
CA PHE A 45 5.19 0.47 -10.17
C PHE A 45 4.60 0.33 -8.78
N ALA A 46 5.37 0.67 -7.76
CA ALA A 46 4.86 0.80 -6.40
C ALA A 46 5.01 2.24 -5.91
N PHE A 47 3.96 2.77 -5.30
CA PHE A 47 3.89 4.11 -4.73
C PHE A 47 3.67 3.99 -3.23
N MET A 48 4.61 4.50 -2.45
CA MET A 48 4.60 4.44 -0.99
C MET A 48 4.54 5.85 -0.43
N TYR A 49 3.48 6.15 0.31
CA TYR A 49 3.30 7.44 0.99
C TYR A 49 3.39 7.24 2.48
N SER A 50 3.95 8.20 3.19
CA SER A 50 3.96 8.16 4.65
C SER A 50 3.85 9.54 5.25
N ILE A 51 3.34 9.55 6.49
CA ILE A 51 3.44 10.68 7.42
C ILE A 51 3.98 10.17 8.74
N GLU A 52 4.90 10.91 9.33
CA GLU A 52 5.52 10.60 10.62
C GLU A 52 5.39 11.78 11.56
N ASP A 53 5.04 11.49 12.82
CA ASP A 53 4.88 12.49 13.89
C ASP A 53 4.15 13.76 13.42
N PRO A 54 2.86 13.67 13.03
CA PRO A 54 2.13 14.73 12.31
C PRO A 54 1.91 15.99 13.13
N ILE A 55 2.15 15.98 14.44
CA ILE A 55 2.15 17.18 15.26
C ILE A 55 3.29 18.17 14.87
N GLY A 56 4.33 17.65 14.24
CA GLY A 56 5.52 18.44 13.86
C GLY A 56 6.51 18.66 15.01
N GLY A 57 7.63 19.29 14.68
CA GLY A 57 8.64 19.71 15.66
C GLY A 57 9.58 18.62 16.20
N LYS A 58 9.41 17.37 15.78
CA LYS A 58 10.35 16.29 16.11
C LYS A 58 11.34 16.08 14.97
N PRO A 59 12.52 15.45 15.22
CA PRO A 59 13.53 15.22 14.19
C PRO A 59 13.05 14.44 12.97
N HIS A 60 12.03 13.60 13.15
CA HIS A 60 11.49 12.70 12.10
C HIS A 60 10.11 13.15 11.62
N SER A 61 9.62 14.32 12.07
CA SER A 61 8.32 14.84 11.61
C SER A 61 8.38 15.15 10.12
N GLY A 62 7.36 14.70 9.39
CA GLY A 62 7.22 14.95 7.96
C GLY A 62 6.60 13.80 7.22
N GLY A 63 6.40 13.98 5.92
CA GLY A 63 5.96 12.94 5.02
C GLY A 63 7.04 12.52 4.03
N ALA A 64 6.77 11.44 3.33
CA ALA A 64 7.57 11.00 2.21
C ALA A 64 6.68 10.39 1.12
N ALA A 65 7.15 10.48 -0.12
CA ALA A 65 6.71 9.66 -1.23
C ALA A 65 7.92 8.90 -1.77
N GLN A 66 7.79 7.59 -1.87
CA GLN A 66 8.78 6.70 -2.45
C GLN A 66 8.13 5.99 -3.62
N ILE A 67 8.86 5.81 -4.72
CA ILE A 67 8.40 5.04 -5.87
C ILE A 67 9.45 4.01 -6.20
N LEU A 68 9.02 2.77 -6.36
CA LEU A 68 9.78 1.73 -7.02
C LEU A 68 9.21 1.62 -8.43
N GLY A 69 10.02 2.01 -9.41
CA GLY A 69 9.63 2.12 -10.81
C GLY A 69 10.13 0.97 -11.66
N PRO A 70 10.27 1.19 -12.98
CA PRO A 70 10.74 0.16 -13.91
C PRO A 70 12.08 -0.42 -13.48
N ASN A 71 12.25 -1.74 -13.61
CA ASN A 71 13.48 -2.46 -13.25
C ASN A 71 13.90 -2.25 -11.76
N ASP A 72 12.93 -2.04 -10.89
CA ASP A 72 13.14 -1.74 -9.47
C ASP A 72 13.98 -0.46 -9.22
N GLU A 73 13.94 0.52 -10.13
CA GLU A 73 14.56 1.83 -9.92
C GLU A 73 13.84 2.60 -8.82
N TYR A 74 14.60 3.24 -7.93
CA TYR A 74 14.08 3.90 -6.74
C TYR A 74 14.13 5.42 -6.84
N LEU A 75 12.99 6.06 -6.56
CA LEU A 75 12.85 7.50 -6.44
C LEU A 75 12.20 7.84 -5.09
N CYS A 76 12.74 8.82 -4.37
CA CYS A 76 12.19 9.24 -3.08
C CYS A 76 12.19 10.76 -2.96
N ARG A 77 11.08 11.28 -2.40
CA ARG A 77 10.95 12.69 -2.00
C ARG A 77 10.40 12.79 -0.58
N THR A 78 11.07 13.57 0.25
CA THR A 78 10.59 13.92 1.60
C THR A 78 9.86 15.25 1.61
N PHE A 79 8.88 15.38 2.48
CA PHE A 79 8.04 16.56 2.69
C PHE A 79 8.08 16.94 4.17
N PRO A 80 8.98 17.84 4.59
CA PRO A 80 9.17 18.16 6.01
C PRO A 80 8.00 18.94 6.64
N GLU A 81 7.20 19.63 5.81
CA GLU A 81 6.13 20.50 6.28
C GLU A 81 4.84 19.70 6.57
N VAL A 82 4.72 19.16 7.78
CA VAL A 82 3.55 18.35 8.20
C VAL A 82 2.21 19.07 8.00
N LYS A 83 2.16 20.40 8.08
CA LYS A 83 0.93 21.18 7.85
C LYS A 83 0.38 21.09 6.43
N ASN A 84 1.20 20.66 5.48
CA ASN A 84 0.80 20.46 4.09
C ASN A 84 0.29 19.04 3.82
N PHE A 85 0.32 18.18 4.83
CA PHE A 85 -0.32 16.87 4.79
C PHE A 85 -1.79 16.99 5.19
N TRP A 86 -2.64 16.22 4.53
CA TRP A 86 -4.04 16.07 4.87
C TRP A 86 -4.47 14.62 4.68
N ALA A 87 -5.38 14.15 5.53
CA ALA A 87 -6.04 12.87 5.38
C ALA A 87 -7.41 12.92 6.02
N LYS A 88 -8.34 12.09 5.53
CA LYS A 88 -9.71 11.99 6.07
C LYS A 88 -9.79 10.88 7.13
N PRO A 89 -10.47 11.12 8.26
CA PRO A 89 -10.60 10.10 9.31
C PRO A 89 -11.56 8.97 8.94
N ASP A 90 -12.53 9.21 8.05
CA ASP A 90 -13.66 8.31 7.80
C ASP A 90 -13.53 7.53 6.49
N VAL A 91 -12.69 8.00 5.57
CA VAL A 91 -12.55 7.41 4.23
C VAL A 91 -11.09 7.44 3.79
N LEU A 92 -10.76 6.59 2.82
CA LEU A 92 -9.44 6.61 2.19
C LEU A 92 -9.32 7.86 1.32
N ALA A 93 -8.72 8.89 1.85
CA ALA A 93 -8.37 10.10 1.12
C ALA A 93 -7.22 10.81 1.85
N LEU A 94 -6.13 11.06 1.16
CA LEU A 94 -4.92 11.67 1.69
C LEU A 94 -4.13 12.42 0.62
N GLY A 95 -3.25 13.28 1.06
CA GLY A 95 -2.29 13.95 0.19
C GLY A 95 -1.25 14.76 0.95
N HIS A 96 -0.15 15.06 0.28
CA HIS A 96 0.89 15.93 0.81
C HIS A 96 1.41 16.84 -0.30
N TRP A 97 1.32 18.14 -0.11
CA TRP A 97 1.74 19.13 -1.08
C TRP A 97 3.08 19.72 -0.68
N GLY A 98 4.12 19.40 -1.44
CA GLY A 98 5.48 19.87 -1.17
C GLY A 98 5.76 21.25 -1.74
N GLN A 99 5.36 21.49 -2.99
CA GLN A 99 5.58 22.75 -3.68
C GLN A 99 4.36 23.12 -4.53
N ILE A 100 3.93 24.39 -4.38
CA ILE A 100 2.73 24.93 -5.03
C ILE A 100 3.17 26.07 -5.96
N ASN A 101 2.70 26.05 -7.20
CA ASN A 101 2.88 27.16 -8.14
C ASN A 101 1.74 28.16 -8.02
N LEU A 102 2.04 29.36 -7.53
CA LEU A 102 1.08 30.46 -7.44
C LEU A 102 1.12 31.38 -8.68
N GLU A 103 2.06 31.20 -9.62
CA GLU A 103 2.29 32.07 -10.76
C GLU A 103 1.40 31.81 -11.97
N GLY A 104 0.50 30.84 -11.92
CA GLY A 104 -0.53 30.62 -12.97
C GLY A 104 -1.48 31.81 -13.19
N ARG A 105 -1.13 33.02 -12.69
CA ARG A 105 -1.89 34.26 -12.74
C ARG A 105 -1.85 35.00 -14.07
N GLY A 106 -1.14 34.52 -15.05
CA GLY A 106 -0.87 35.30 -16.24
C GLY A 106 -1.55 34.87 -17.51
N GLN A 107 -2.85 34.56 -17.56
CA GLN A 107 -3.69 34.85 -18.75
C GLN A 107 -5.09 34.22 -18.63
N ARG A 108 -6.07 35.14 -18.57
CA ARG A 108 -7.53 35.02 -18.67
C ARG A 108 -8.30 34.68 -17.39
N ALA A 109 -8.76 35.79 -16.79
CA ALA A 109 -9.80 35.82 -15.79
C ALA A 109 -11.16 35.35 -16.37
N GLU A 110 -11.74 34.29 -15.79
CA GLU A 110 -13.19 34.17 -15.65
C GLU A 110 -13.46 34.13 -14.14
N GLY A 111 -13.58 35.31 -13.60
CA GLY A 111 -13.55 35.56 -12.17
C GLY A 111 -14.86 35.22 -11.48
N ARG A 112 -14.94 34.10 -10.83
CA ARG A 112 -15.67 33.79 -9.59
C ARG A 112 -15.32 32.40 -9.03
N ARG A 113 -14.88 31.45 -9.84
CA ARG A 113 -14.41 30.15 -9.37
C ARG A 113 -12.96 30.19 -8.89
N GLU A 114 -12.12 31.03 -9.50
CA GLU A 114 -10.72 31.20 -9.11
C GLU A 114 -10.57 31.88 -7.74
N GLU A 115 -11.41 32.87 -7.40
CA GLU A 115 -11.39 33.48 -6.05
C GLU A 115 -11.72 32.49 -4.95
N SER A 116 -12.62 31.53 -5.18
CA SER A 116 -12.94 30.48 -4.22
C SER A 116 -11.79 29.49 -4.04
N PHE A 117 -11.07 29.17 -5.11
CA PHE A 117 -9.89 28.30 -5.04
C PHE A 117 -8.72 29.00 -4.36
N PHE A 118 -8.45 30.25 -4.72
CA PHE A 118 -7.42 31.09 -4.06
C PHE A 118 -7.76 31.36 -2.59
N HIS A 119 -9.01 31.53 -2.23
CA HIS A 119 -9.41 31.57 -0.82
C HIS A 119 -9.14 30.20 -0.14
N LYS A 120 -9.36 29.08 -0.79
CA LYS A 120 -9.01 27.74 -0.30
C LYS A 120 -7.49 27.54 -0.16
N LEU A 121 -6.70 28.02 -1.12
CA LEU A 121 -5.24 27.92 -1.10
C LEU A 121 -4.58 28.94 -0.18
N LEU A 122 -5.09 30.18 -0.16
CA LEU A 122 -4.60 31.29 0.71
C LEU A 122 -5.10 31.15 2.15
N SER A 123 -6.18 30.41 2.39
CA SER A 123 -6.61 30.04 3.72
C SER A 123 -5.63 29.05 4.40
N GLN A 124 -4.68 28.50 3.65
CA GLN A 124 -3.51 27.81 4.23
C GLN A 124 -2.57 28.77 5.00
N THR A 125 -2.70 30.07 4.80
CA THR A 125 -2.05 31.11 5.63
C THR A 125 -2.92 31.55 6.80
N VAL A 126 -4.16 31.07 6.89
CA VAL A 126 -5.09 31.32 8.01
C VAL A 126 -5.13 30.05 8.87
N PRO A 127 -4.99 30.13 10.20
CA PRO A 127 -4.73 28.99 11.10
C PRO A 127 -5.75 27.86 11.12
N ASP A 128 -6.89 27.95 10.43
CA ASP A 128 -8.03 27.05 10.59
C ASP A 128 -8.47 26.25 9.34
N THR A 129 -7.75 26.31 8.21
CA THR A 129 -8.13 25.55 7.02
C THR A 129 -7.05 24.54 6.62
N GLN A 130 -7.32 23.27 6.92
CA GLN A 130 -6.47 22.16 6.51
C GLN A 130 -6.47 21.99 4.98
N PRO A 131 -5.32 21.58 4.37
CA PRO A 131 -5.28 21.19 2.97
C PRO A 131 -6.30 20.09 2.70
N CYS A 132 -6.84 20.04 1.49
CA CYS A 132 -7.89 19.10 1.11
C CYS A 132 -7.67 18.59 -0.31
N TYR A 133 -8.45 17.59 -0.70
CA TYR A 133 -8.47 17.04 -2.05
C TYR A 133 -8.69 18.15 -3.10
N LEU A 134 -7.91 18.09 -4.17
CA LEU A 134 -8.06 18.89 -5.38
C LEU A 134 -8.60 18.01 -6.51
N GLU A 135 -9.43 18.60 -7.37
CA GLU A 135 -9.78 17.90 -8.61
C GLU A 135 -8.52 17.65 -9.46
N PRO A 136 -8.45 16.56 -10.25
CA PRO A 136 -7.22 16.19 -10.96
C PRO A 136 -6.59 17.30 -11.79
N GLU A 137 -7.37 18.10 -12.49
CA GLU A 137 -6.92 19.22 -13.30
C GLU A 137 -6.38 20.38 -12.44
N GLU A 138 -6.96 20.61 -11.27
CA GLU A 138 -6.49 21.61 -10.31
C GLU A 138 -5.16 21.16 -9.70
N PHE A 139 -5.05 19.88 -9.32
CA PHE A 139 -3.81 19.30 -8.82
C PHE A 139 -2.68 19.47 -9.86
N GLU A 140 -2.92 19.08 -11.11
CA GLU A 140 -1.94 19.19 -12.20
C GLU A 140 -1.49 20.64 -12.45
N ARG A 141 -2.42 21.59 -12.34
CA ARG A 141 -2.15 23.01 -12.56
C ARG A 141 -1.30 23.63 -11.45
N TYR A 142 -1.54 23.28 -10.19
CA TYR A 142 -1.01 24.02 -9.05
C TYR A 142 0.08 23.29 -8.28
N ILE A 143 0.08 21.98 -8.27
CA ILE A 143 1.04 21.19 -7.50
C ILE A 143 2.25 20.84 -8.37
N GLN A 144 3.42 21.32 -7.97
CA GLN A 144 4.70 21.01 -8.65
C GLN A 144 5.43 19.83 -8.00
N GLN A 145 5.20 19.58 -6.71
CA GLN A 145 5.74 18.48 -5.95
C GLN A 145 4.68 18.04 -4.93
N GLY A 146 4.26 16.80 -4.99
CA GLY A 146 3.26 16.29 -4.06
C GLY A 146 2.48 15.11 -4.62
N TYR A 147 1.55 14.62 -3.83
CA TYR A 147 0.67 13.52 -4.20
C TYR A 147 -0.69 13.65 -3.54
N GLN A 148 -1.67 12.99 -4.11
CA GLN A 148 -2.96 12.73 -3.49
C GLN A 148 -3.49 11.36 -3.92
N ALA A 149 -4.20 10.70 -3.02
CA ALA A 149 -4.83 9.41 -3.28
C ALA A 149 -6.18 9.30 -2.58
N THR A 150 -7.09 8.59 -3.23
CA THR A 150 -8.39 8.16 -2.69
C THR A 150 -8.59 6.67 -2.95
N ALA A 151 -9.74 6.13 -2.62
CA ALA A 151 -10.08 4.74 -2.97
C ALA A 151 -10.13 4.49 -4.48
N THR A 152 -10.32 5.54 -5.30
CA THR A 152 -10.54 5.46 -6.75
C THR A 152 -9.61 6.30 -7.60
N LEU A 153 -8.69 7.04 -7.01
CA LEU A 153 -7.73 7.90 -7.72
C LEU A 153 -6.37 7.84 -7.04
N ASN A 154 -5.31 7.83 -7.83
CA ASN A 154 -3.95 8.07 -7.37
C ASN A 154 -3.24 9.01 -8.33
N GLN A 155 -2.71 10.12 -7.82
CA GLN A 155 -2.12 11.19 -8.61
C GLN A 155 -0.95 11.82 -7.89
N GLY A 156 0.09 12.20 -8.66
CA GLY A 156 1.21 12.92 -8.07
C GLY A 156 2.29 13.32 -9.05
N ILE A 157 3.22 14.07 -8.52
CA ILE A 157 4.47 14.48 -9.17
C ILE A 157 5.56 14.59 -8.11
N ILE A 158 6.63 13.85 -8.26
CA ILE A 158 7.82 13.98 -7.44
C ILE A 158 9.08 13.97 -8.28
N SER A 159 10.10 14.65 -7.82
CA SER A 159 11.43 14.64 -8.40
C SER A 159 12.50 14.64 -7.33
N ASP A 160 13.61 13.99 -7.61
CA ASP A 160 14.83 14.06 -6.80
C ASP A 160 15.78 15.08 -7.44
N PRO A 161 16.03 16.23 -6.77
CA PRO A 161 16.92 17.25 -7.31
C PRO A 161 18.38 16.79 -7.40
N SER A 162 18.77 15.76 -6.68
CA SER A 162 20.16 15.25 -6.69
C SER A 162 20.46 14.37 -7.90
N THR A 163 19.46 13.64 -8.40
CA THR A 163 19.60 12.74 -9.55
C THR A 163 18.92 13.26 -10.81
N SER A 164 18.07 14.29 -10.70
CA SER A 164 17.17 14.78 -11.73
C SER A 164 16.13 13.76 -12.20
N GLN A 165 15.98 12.65 -11.49
CA GLN A 165 14.90 11.70 -11.73
C GLN A 165 13.56 12.31 -11.33
N TYR A 166 12.51 11.97 -12.09
CA TYR A 166 11.15 12.39 -11.75
C TYR A 166 10.14 11.32 -12.14
N CYS A 167 8.99 11.38 -11.47
CA CYS A 167 7.80 10.62 -11.82
C CYS A 167 6.57 11.53 -11.73
N ARG A 168 5.70 11.45 -12.74
CA ARG A 168 4.34 11.99 -12.74
C ARG A 168 3.37 10.87 -13.01
N TRP A 169 2.24 10.86 -12.33
CA TRP A 169 1.23 9.84 -12.55
C TRP A 169 -0.17 10.38 -12.26
N GLN A 170 -1.12 9.81 -12.97
CA GLN A 170 -2.54 9.97 -12.71
C GLN A 170 -3.25 8.72 -13.23
N TYR A 171 -3.92 8.02 -12.35
CA TYR A 171 -4.74 6.88 -12.73
C TYR A 171 -5.94 6.74 -11.81
N GLU A 172 -7.05 6.33 -12.40
CA GLU A 172 -8.25 5.91 -11.71
C GLU A 172 -8.17 4.44 -11.34
N ILE A 173 -8.88 4.05 -10.29
CA ILE A 173 -8.90 2.68 -9.78
C ILE A 173 -10.37 2.25 -9.64
N GLN A 174 -10.66 1.08 -10.16
CA GLN A 174 -11.90 0.35 -9.89
C GLN A 174 -11.57 -0.81 -8.93
N PRO A 175 -11.91 -0.72 -7.64
CA PRO A 175 -11.71 -1.81 -6.69
C PRO A 175 -12.56 -3.04 -7.03
N VAL A 176 -11.97 -4.23 -6.92
CA VAL A 176 -12.64 -5.52 -7.18
C VAL A 176 -12.78 -6.32 -5.88
N TYR A 177 -11.68 -6.47 -5.13
CA TYR A 177 -11.62 -7.13 -3.83
C TYR A 177 -10.91 -6.23 -2.82
N GLY A 178 -11.43 -6.15 -1.59
CA GLY A 178 -10.68 -5.73 -0.43
C GLY A 178 -10.11 -6.95 0.31
N TRP A 179 -10.49 -7.16 1.60
CA TRP A 179 -10.16 -8.35 2.37
C TRP A 179 -11.46 -9.08 2.70
N GLY A 180 -11.88 -10.00 1.83
CA GLY A 180 -13.17 -10.72 1.93
C GLY A 180 -13.63 -11.24 0.59
N ASN A 181 -14.76 -11.96 0.57
CA ASN A 181 -15.36 -12.43 -0.68
C ASN A 181 -15.85 -11.26 -1.54
N GLN A 182 -15.87 -11.46 -2.84
CA GLN A 182 -16.45 -10.47 -3.76
C GLN A 182 -17.93 -10.22 -3.42
N ARG A 183 -18.34 -8.94 -3.47
CA ARG A 183 -19.71 -8.51 -3.15
C ARG A 183 -20.18 -8.82 -1.72
N SER A 184 -19.25 -9.02 -0.80
CA SER A 184 -19.54 -9.11 0.62
C SER A 184 -18.97 -7.91 1.37
N ILE A 185 -19.36 -7.75 2.64
CA ILE A 185 -18.72 -6.78 3.54
C ILE A 185 -17.25 -7.17 3.68
N GLN A 186 -16.36 -6.22 3.42
CA GLN A 186 -14.93 -6.42 3.56
C GLN A 186 -14.53 -6.44 5.04
N GLN A 187 -13.50 -7.21 5.35
CA GLN A 187 -13.06 -7.48 6.71
C GLN A 187 -11.76 -6.73 7.02
N SER A 188 -11.46 -6.57 8.28
CA SER A 188 -10.14 -6.18 8.72
C SER A 188 -9.15 -7.33 8.53
N THR A 189 -7.95 -7.01 8.04
CA THR A 189 -6.88 -8.00 7.79
C THR A 189 -6.48 -8.78 9.04
N ALA A 190 -6.50 -8.14 10.22
CA ALA A 190 -6.25 -8.79 11.51
C ALA A 190 -7.56 -9.17 12.26
N GLY A 191 -8.68 -9.23 11.54
CA GLY A 191 -9.99 -9.52 12.13
C GLY A 191 -10.34 -8.52 13.25
N TRP A 192 -11.07 -8.97 14.28
CA TRP A 192 -11.47 -8.14 15.41
C TRP A 192 -10.28 -7.64 16.25
N LEU A 193 -9.13 -8.32 16.20
CA LEU A 193 -7.91 -7.93 16.93
C LEU A 193 -7.37 -6.56 16.46
N SER A 194 -7.65 -6.14 15.23
CA SER A 194 -7.22 -4.86 14.68
C SER A 194 -7.79 -3.64 15.42
N PHE A 195 -8.89 -3.81 16.11
CA PHE A 195 -9.51 -2.75 16.92
C PHE A 195 -8.88 -2.62 18.32
N LEU A 196 -7.97 -3.53 18.69
CA LEU A 196 -7.21 -3.47 19.90
C LEU A 196 -5.87 -2.77 19.63
N GLN A 197 -5.67 -1.59 20.20
CA GLN A 197 -4.44 -0.79 20.02
C GLN A 197 -3.16 -1.41 20.61
N ILE A 198 -3.23 -2.62 21.14
CA ILE A 198 -2.08 -3.38 21.66
C ILE A 198 -1.31 -4.15 20.56
N PHE A 199 -1.86 -4.24 19.35
CA PHE A 199 -1.26 -4.90 18.20
C PHE A 199 -0.73 -3.86 17.22
N GLU A 200 0.48 -3.37 17.47
CA GLU A 200 1.17 -2.44 16.56
C GLU A 200 2.29 -3.14 15.79
N PRO A 201 2.56 -2.76 14.55
CA PRO A 201 1.72 -1.87 13.73
C PRO A 201 0.42 -2.55 13.27
N GLY A 202 -0.60 -1.74 13.05
CA GLY A 202 -1.77 -2.15 12.31
C GLY A 202 -1.42 -2.38 10.84
N TRP A 203 -2.08 -3.33 10.19
CA TRP A 203 -1.95 -3.64 8.77
C TRP A 203 -3.32 -3.91 8.16
N GLN A 204 -3.67 -3.17 7.12
CA GLN A 204 -4.93 -3.34 6.41
C GLN A 204 -4.71 -3.43 4.90
N ILE A 205 -5.17 -4.52 4.32
CA ILE A 205 -5.33 -4.62 2.88
C ILE A 205 -6.56 -3.82 2.48
N LEU A 206 -6.34 -2.67 1.84
CA LEU A 206 -7.39 -1.78 1.39
C LEU A 206 -8.06 -2.33 0.12
N MET A 207 -7.24 -2.90 -0.76
CA MET A 207 -7.65 -3.45 -2.04
C MET A 207 -6.66 -4.55 -2.44
N ALA A 208 -7.06 -5.81 -2.30
CA ALA A 208 -6.24 -6.95 -2.73
C ALA A 208 -6.16 -7.05 -4.25
N HIS A 209 -7.21 -6.62 -4.96
CA HIS A 209 -7.26 -6.53 -6.41
C HIS A 209 -8.16 -5.39 -6.85
N GLY A 210 -7.70 -4.63 -7.81
CA GLY A 210 -8.43 -3.60 -8.52
C GLY A 210 -7.92 -3.49 -9.95
N LEU A 211 -8.59 -2.66 -10.74
CA LEU A 211 -8.23 -2.36 -12.12
C LEU A 211 -7.91 -0.87 -12.22
N ALA A 212 -6.69 -0.55 -12.59
CA ALA A 212 -6.22 0.82 -12.76
C ALA A 212 -6.20 1.22 -14.24
N SER A 213 -6.60 2.46 -14.53
CA SER A 213 -6.55 3.04 -15.88
C SER A 213 -6.03 4.47 -15.81
N GLY A 214 -5.08 4.80 -16.65
CA GLY A 214 -4.44 6.10 -16.66
C GLY A 214 -3.04 6.06 -17.22
N TRP A 215 -2.13 6.80 -16.60
CA TRP A 215 -0.76 6.90 -17.07
C TRP A 215 0.26 7.15 -15.95
N ILE A 216 1.50 6.74 -16.21
CA ILE A 216 2.68 7.04 -15.40
C ILE A 216 3.79 7.52 -16.35
N ASP A 217 4.38 8.66 -16.08
CA ASP A 217 5.57 9.20 -16.76
C ASP A 217 6.77 9.02 -15.82
N TRP A 218 7.69 8.17 -16.23
CA TRP A 218 8.93 7.91 -15.52
C TRP A 218 10.11 8.44 -16.34
N ASN A 219 10.72 9.53 -15.92
CA ASN A 219 11.87 10.16 -16.58
C ASN A 219 11.62 10.46 -18.07
N GLY A 220 10.39 10.85 -18.48
CA GLY A 220 10.00 11.15 -19.84
C GLY A 220 9.52 9.94 -20.65
N LYS A 221 9.59 8.73 -20.11
CA LYS A 221 8.90 7.57 -20.69
C LYS A 221 7.50 7.46 -20.11
N ARG A 222 6.49 7.60 -20.97
CA ARG A 222 5.09 7.50 -20.58
C ARG A 222 4.56 6.09 -20.79
N TYR A 223 3.98 5.53 -19.75
CA TYR A 223 3.27 4.27 -19.72
C TYR A 223 1.77 4.56 -19.61
N GLU A 224 1.00 4.24 -20.63
CA GLU A 224 -0.46 4.35 -20.64
C GLU A 224 -1.05 2.95 -20.47
N PHE A 225 -2.09 2.83 -19.64
CA PHE A 225 -2.67 1.54 -19.34
C PHE A 225 -4.16 1.64 -19.09
N THR A 226 -4.85 0.53 -19.35
CA THR A 226 -6.28 0.36 -19.12
C THR A 226 -6.52 -0.97 -18.45
N ASN A 227 -7.27 -0.98 -17.33
CA ASN A 227 -7.57 -2.16 -16.53
C ASN A 227 -6.32 -2.94 -16.07
N ALA A 228 -5.23 -2.25 -15.80
CA ALA A 228 -4.03 -2.86 -15.23
C ALA A 228 -4.28 -3.35 -13.80
N PRO A 229 -3.78 -4.54 -13.39
CA PRO A 229 -3.90 -5.01 -12.02
C PRO A 229 -3.35 -4.01 -11.02
N ALA A 230 -4.16 -3.65 -10.02
CA ALA A 230 -3.81 -2.71 -8.97
C ALA A 230 -4.03 -3.30 -7.59
N TYR A 231 -3.21 -2.88 -6.65
CA TYR A 231 -3.21 -3.29 -5.24
C TYR A 231 -3.05 -2.08 -4.33
N GLY A 232 -3.57 -2.17 -3.10
CA GLY A 232 -3.40 -1.14 -2.09
C GLY A 232 -3.49 -1.68 -0.66
N GLU A 233 -2.58 -1.23 0.21
CA GLU A 233 -2.57 -1.54 1.63
C GLU A 233 -2.10 -0.34 2.45
N LYS A 234 -2.21 -0.44 3.77
CA LYS A 234 -1.68 0.56 4.69
C LYS A 234 -1.22 -0.06 6.00
N ASN A 235 -0.31 0.67 6.65
CA ASN A 235 0.19 0.36 7.97
C ASN A 235 0.16 1.62 8.86
N TRP A 236 -0.08 1.44 10.17
CA TRP A 236 -0.09 2.56 11.13
C TRP A 236 0.37 2.11 12.51
N GLY A 237 0.91 3.03 13.30
CA GLY A 237 1.37 2.77 14.66
C GLY A 237 2.64 3.52 15.03
N GLY A 238 3.44 2.97 15.95
CA GLY A 238 4.70 3.57 16.39
C GLY A 238 5.88 3.28 15.44
N ALA A 239 5.99 2.06 14.93
CA ALA A 239 7.04 1.60 14.04
C ALA A 239 6.62 0.32 13.31
N PHE A 240 7.31 -0.05 12.24
CA PHE A 240 7.19 -1.36 11.61
C PHE A 240 7.66 -2.49 12.57
N PRO A 241 7.31 -3.76 12.28
CA PRO A 241 7.79 -4.89 13.08
C PRO A 241 9.31 -4.94 13.15
N GLN A 242 9.87 -5.57 14.20
CA GLN A 242 11.31 -5.77 14.30
C GLN A 242 11.87 -6.48 13.07
N LYS A 243 11.12 -7.43 12.51
CA LYS A 243 11.47 -8.21 11.33
C LYS A 243 10.21 -8.61 10.61
N TRP A 244 10.20 -8.51 9.28
CA TRP A 244 9.02 -8.88 8.47
C TRP A 244 9.42 -9.42 7.12
N PHE A 245 8.47 -10.07 6.48
CA PHE A 245 8.49 -10.41 5.07
C PHE A 245 7.10 -10.20 4.46
N TRP A 246 7.07 -10.01 3.16
CA TRP A 246 5.84 -9.78 2.42
C TRP A 246 5.95 -10.35 1.01
N ALA A 247 4.81 -10.77 0.46
CA ALA A 247 4.64 -11.19 -0.93
C ALA A 247 3.26 -10.79 -1.41
N ASN A 248 3.18 -10.17 -2.58
CA ASN A 248 1.92 -9.80 -3.22
C ASN A 248 1.98 -10.06 -4.72
N CYS A 249 0.93 -10.66 -5.24
CA CYS A 249 0.76 -10.84 -6.67
C CYS A 249 -0.74 -10.82 -7.02
N ASN A 250 -1.11 -10.01 -8.00
CA ASN A 250 -2.44 -9.96 -8.57
C ASN A 250 -2.41 -9.87 -10.10
N SER A 251 -1.32 -10.34 -10.70
CA SER A 251 -1.11 -10.42 -12.14
C SER A 251 -0.68 -11.83 -12.50
N PHE A 252 -1.63 -12.63 -12.98
CA PHE A 252 -1.45 -14.02 -13.39
C PHE A 252 -2.03 -14.17 -14.80
N SER A 253 -1.23 -14.60 -15.78
CA SER A 253 -1.63 -14.66 -17.19
C SER A 253 -2.84 -15.57 -17.43
N ASP A 254 -2.90 -16.72 -16.74
CA ASP A 254 -3.94 -17.72 -16.94
C ASP A 254 -5.13 -17.58 -15.97
N THR A 255 -5.03 -16.70 -14.98
CA THR A 255 -6.01 -16.50 -13.90
C THR A 255 -6.12 -15.03 -13.52
N PRO A 256 -6.70 -14.17 -14.36
CA PRO A 256 -6.70 -12.71 -14.18
C PRO A 256 -7.48 -12.22 -12.95
N ASP A 257 -8.36 -13.03 -12.38
CA ASP A 257 -9.10 -12.74 -11.14
C ASP A 257 -8.40 -13.23 -9.87
N LEU A 258 -7.21 -13.85 -10.00
CA LEU A 258 -6.42 -14.32 -8.86
C LEU A 258 -5.65 -13.16 -8.24
N ALA A 259 -5.77 -13.02 -6.93
CA ALA A 259 -4.92 -12.15 -6.13
C ALA A 259 -4.43 -12.87 -4.88
N LEU A 260 -3.15 -12.69 -4.58
CA LEU A 260 -2.50 -13.22 -3.39
C LEU A 260 -1.87 -12.06 -2.62
N THR A 261 -2.09 -12.04 -1.31
CA THR A 261 -1.29 -11.27 -0.36
C THR A 261 -0.88 -12.18 0.78
N ALA A 262 0.40 -12.24 1.08
CA ALA A 262 0.96 -13.01 2.17
C ALA A 262 2.03 -12.20 2.89
N GLY A 263 2.13 -12.36 4.20
CA GLY A 263 3.15 -11.65 4.97
C GLY A 263 3.23 -12.15 6.38
N GLY A 264 4.33 -11.81 7.03
CA GLY A 264 4.54 -12.14 8.43
C GLY A 264 5.49 -11.16 9.09
N GLY A 265 5.34 -11.02 10.40
CA GLY A 265 6.11 -10.08 11.21
C GLY A 265 6.48 -10.64 12.58
N ARG A 266 7.62 -10.18 13.10
CA ARG A 266 8.01 -10.33 14.49
C ARG A 266 7.84 -9.00 15.20
N ARG A 267 6.90 -8.95 16.12
CA ARG A 267 6.49 -7.73 16.81
C ARG A 267 6.42 -7.92 18.33
N GLY A 268 6.52 -6.83 19.04
CA GLY A 268 6.23 -6.80 20.47
C GLY A 268 4.73 -6.85 20.73
N VAL A 269 4.30 -7.72 21.66
CA VAL A 269 2.93 -7.74 22.19
C VAL A 269 3.04 -7.72 23.71
N LEU A 270 2.68 -6.59 24.32
CA LEU A 270 2.86 -6.35 25.74
C LEU A 270 4.32 -6.54 26.17
N TRP A 271 4.68 -7.67 26.76
CA TRP A 271 6.02 -7.98 27.28
C TRP A 271 6.74 -9.14 26.57
N TRP A 272 6.20 -9.69 25.48
CA TRP A 272 6.85 -10.74 24.70
C TRP A 272 6.95 -10.39 23.22
N MET A 273 7.78 -11.15 22.50
CA MET A 273 7.90 -11.08 21.05
C MET A 273 7.08 -12.18 20.40
N GLU A 274 6.16 -11.81 19.52
CA GLU A 274 5.34 -12.71 18.75
C GLU A 274 5.81 -12.75 17.29
N SER A 275 5.78 -13.93 16.68
CA SER A 275 5.98 -14.10 15.24
C SER A 275 4.70 -14.67 14.64
N VAL A 276 4.10 -13.94 13.71
CA VAL A 276 2.85 -14.32 13.04
C VAL A 276 2.96 -14.14 11.54
N ALA A 277 2.22 -14.95 10.79
CA ALA A 277 2.08 -14.81 9.35
C ALA A 277 0.66 -15.13 8.91
N MET A 278 0.29 -14.61 7.74
CA MET A 278 -1.01 -14.84 7.12
C MET A 278 -0.90 -14.95 5.61
N ILE A 279 -1.89 -15.61 5.00
CA ILE A 279 -2.05 -15.72 3.55
C ILE A 279 -3.52 -15.46 3.23
N GLY A 280 -3.77 -14.56 2.29
CA GLY A 280 -5.09 -14.30 1.70
C GLY A 280 -5.05 -14.52 0.19
N ILE A 281 -6.00 -15.29 -0.33
CA ILE A 281 -6.12 -15.61 -1.74
C ILE A 281 -7.54 -15.30 -2.18
N HIS A 282 -7.66 -14.49 -3.23
CA HIS A 282 -8.92 -14.25 -3.92
C HIS A 282 -8.90 -14.99 -5.24
N TYR A 283 -9.87 -15.87 -5.45
CA TYR A 283 -9.98 -16.66 -6.66
C TYR A 283 -11.45 -17.00 -6.96
N GLN A 284 -11.92 -16.72 -8.16
CA GLN A 284 -13.29 -17.00 -8.63
C GLN A 284 -14.38 -16.43 -7.69
N GLY A 285 -14.17 -15.18 -7.23
CA GLY A 285 -15.11 -14.48 -6.35
C GLY A 285 -15.06 -14.93 -4.88
N LYS A 286 -14.27 -15.95 -4.55
CA LYS A 286 -14.11 -16.51 -3.21
C LYS A 286 -12.80 -16.07 -2.57
N PHE A 287 -12.86 -15.82 -1.27
CA PHE A 287 -11.71 -15.49 -0.45
C PHE A 287 -11.31 -16.68 0.41
N TYR A 288 -10.05 -17.06 0.32
CA TYR A 288 -9.41 -18.11 1.12
C TYR A 288 -8.43 -17.46 2.09
N GLU A 289 -8.77 -17.46 3.36
CA GLU A 289 -8.01 -16.82 4.41
C GLU A 289 -7.32 -17.86 5.29
N PHE A 290 -6.01 -17.66 5.50
CA PHE A 290 -5.20 -18.47 6.42
C PHE A 290 -4.51 -17.50 7.40
N VAL A 291 -5.03 -17.45 8.60
CA VAL A 291 -4.60 -16.54 9.68
C VAL A 291 -4.36 -17.33 10.96
N PRO A 292 -3.58 -16.82 11.92
CA PRO A 292 -3.17 -17.59 13.10
C PRO A 292 -4.31 -18.18 13.94
N TRP A 293 -5.50 -17.59 13.89
CA TRP A 293 -6.66 -18.05 14.67
C TRP A 293 -7.55 -19.07 13.96
N ASN A 294 -7.34 -19.31 12.67
CA ASN A 294 -8.12 -20.29 11.92
C ASN A 294 -7.26 -21.34 11.18
N SER A 295 -5.94 -21.17 11.15
CA SER A 295 -5.03 -21.98 10.35
C SER A 295 -3.69 -22.19 11.06
N GLN A 296 -3.01 -23.27 10.69
CA GLN A 296 -1.59 -23.42 10.95
C GLN A 296 -0.85 -22.79 9.79
N VAL A 297 -0.03 -21.77 10.06
CA VAL A 297 0.77 -21.07 9.06
C VAL A 297 2.24 -21.28 9.38
N SER A 298 3.00 -21.78 8.41
CA SER A 298 4.44 -21.98 8.52
C SER A 298 5.18 -21.28 7.39
N TRP A 299 6.42 -20.90 7.65
CA TRP A 299 7.28 -20.21 6.68
C TRP A 299 8.74 -20.57 6.84
N ASN A 300 9.48 -20.42 5.74
CA ASN A 300 10.93 -20.47 5.66
C ASN A 300 11.38 -19.40 4.68
N ILE A 301 11.83 -18.26 5.22
CA ILE A 301 12.22 -17.07 4.45
C ILE A 301 13.73 -16.94 4.52
N GLN A 302 14.40 -17.02 3.38
CA GLN A 302 15.83 -16.77 3.29
C GLN A 302 16.13 -15.26 3.53
N PRO A 303 17.36 -14.90 3.91
CA PRO A 303 17.77 -13.50 4.02
C PRO A 303 17.53 -12.68 2.75
N TRP A 304 17.48 -13.32 1.60
CA TRP A 304 17.00 -12.83 0.30
C TRP A 304 16.86 -14.00 -0.68
N GLY A 305 16.09 -13.78 -1.75
CA GLY A 305 16.00 -14.67 -2.91
C GLY A 305 14.97 -15.79 -2.80
N LYS A 306 14.47 -16.13 -1.60
CA LYS A 306 13.48 -17.22 -1.48
C LYS A 306 12.53 -17.05 -0.30
N TRP A 307 11.24 -17.12 -0.59
CA TRP A 307 10.11 -17.12 0.35
C TRP A 307 9.33 -18.42 0.18
N GLN A 308 9.22 -19.22 1.21
CA GLN A 308 8.38 -20.42 1.23
C GLN A 308 7.36 -20.26 2.35
N MET A 309 6.10 -20.45 2.04
CA MET A 309 5.02 -20.45 3.02
C MET A 309 4.08 -21.62 2.76
N GLN A 310 3.55 -22.16 3.84
CA GLN A 310 2.51 -23.18 3.82
C GLN A 310 1.47 -22.81 4.86
N ALA A 311 0.20 -23.04 4.54
CA ALA A 311 -0.86 -22.90 5.52
C ALA A 311 -1.94 -23.96 5.31
N GLN A 312 -2.56 -24.37 6.42
CA GLN A 312 -3.64 -25.34 6.37
C GLN A 312 -4.68 -25.09 7.46
N ASN A 313 -5.91 -25.40 7.12
CA ASN A 313 -7.02 -25.49 8.07
C ASN A 313 -7.81 -26.79 7.84
N SER A 314 -9.01 -26.89 8.40
CA SER A 314 -9.87 -28.10 8.25
C SER A 314 -10.33 -28.35 6.82
N HIS A 315 -10.34 -27.31 5.94
CA HIS A 315 -10.94 -27.39 4.60
C HIS A 315 -9.94 -27.22 3.47
N TYR A 316 -8.88 -26.45 3.71
CA TYR A 316 -7.95 -26.04 2.66
C TYR A 316 -6.50 -26.17 3.11
N GLU A 317 -5.63 -26.30 2.11
CA GLU A 317 -4.18 -26.26 2.26
C GLU A 317 -3.61 -25.42 1.11
N VAL A 318 -2.62 -24.59 1.42
CA VAL A 318 -1.92 -23.79 0.43
C VAL A 318 -0.41 -23.90 0.61
N GLU A 319 0.29 -23.98 -0.51
CA GLU A 319 1.74 -23.83 -0.60
C GLU A 319 2.06 -22.70 -1.56
N LEU A 320 2.99 -21.84 -1.18
CA LEU A 320 3.50 -20.81 -2.05
C LEU A 320 5.02 -20.73 -1.96
N THR A 321 5.64 -20.46 -3.10
CA THR A 321 7.09 -20.21 -3.20
C THR A 321 7.33 -19.00 -4.05
N GLY A 322 7.86 -17.95 -3.43
CA GLY A 322 8.39 -16.77 -4.09
C GLY A 322 9.91 -16.90 -4.26
N THR A 323 10.43 -16.50 -5.42
CA THR A 323 11.88 -16.48 -5.67
C THR A 323 12.28 -15.26 -6.49
N THR A 324 13.50 -14.81 -6.31
CA THR A 324 14.14 -13.81 -7.18
C THR A 324 15.65 -14.01 -7.22
N ASP A 325 16.25 -13.80 -8.38
CA ASP A 325 17.69 -13.73 -8.58
C ASP A 325 18.19 -12.27 -8.64
N LEU A 326 17.26 -11.31 -8.64
CA LEU A 326 17.58 -9.89 -8.62
C LEU A 326 18.13 -9.47 -7.25
N PRO A 327 19.01 -8.47 -7.18
CA PRO A 327 19.59 -8.02 -5.92
C PRO A 327 18.57 -7.40 -4.96
N GLY A 328 17.42 -6.97 -5.48
CA GLY A 328 16.41 -6.20 -4.76
C GLY A 328 16.88 -4.78 -4.44
N THR A 329 15.93 -3.87 -4.30
CA THR A 329 16.18 -2.45 -4.05
C THR A 329 16.00 -2.12 -2.57
N PRO A 330 16.99 -1.47 -1.93
CA PRO A 330 16.82 -0.97 -0.58
C PRO A 330 15.74 0.12 -0.53
N LEU A 331 14.77 -0.02 0.35
CA LEU A 331 13.73 0.95 0.61
C LEU A 331 13.76 1.43 2.06
N ARG A 332 13.17 2.61 2.29
CA ARG A 332 12.99 3.14 3.63
C ARG A 332 11.67 2.68 4.20
N ALA A 333 11.69 2.28 5.48
CA ALA A 333 10.49 1.96 6.24
C ALA A 333 10.48 2.72 7.57
N PRO A 334 9.27 2.98 8.14
CA PRO A 334 9.12 3.68 9.41
C PRO A 334 9.66 2.84 10.57
N THR A 335 10.58 3.43 11.34
CA THR A 335 11.15 2.85 12.55
C THR A 335 10.99 3.81 13.73
N GLU A 336 11.39 3.39 14.92
CA GLU A 336 11.49 4.30 16.07
C GLU A 336 12.41 5.50 15.82
N ASN A 337 13.38 5.34 14.90
CA ASN A 337 14.36 6.36 14.51
C ASN A 337 13.98 7.09 13.20
N GLY A 338 12.70 7.06 12.81
CA GLY A 338 12.20 7.66 11.59
C GLY A 338 12.31 6.74 10.38
N LEU A 339 12.20 7.33 9.19
CA LEU A 339 12.19 6.64 7.90
C LEU A 339 13.63 6.32 7.45
N ILE A 340 14.08 5.08 7.68
CA ILE A 340 15.44 4.64 7.38
C ILE A 340 15.47 3.46 6.40
N PHE A 341 16.59 3.27 5.70
CA PHE A 341 16.81 2.09 4.85
C PHE A 341 16.92 0.84 5.71
N CYS A 342 15.87 0.05 5.77
CA CYS A 342 15.81 -1.19 6.53
C CYS A 342 14.94 -2.27 5.87
N CYS A 343 14.54 -2.06 4.62
CA CYS A 343 13.81 -3.04 3.84
C CYS A 343 14.45 -3.22 2.47
N ARG A 344 14.19 -4.37 1.84
CA ARG A 344 14.64 -4.72 0.50
C ARG A 344 13.45 -5.30 -0.24
N ASP A 345 13.19 -4.80 -1.45
CA ASP A 345 12.02 -5.14 -2.24
C ASP A 345 12.39 -5.40 -3.71
N THR A 346 11.58 -6.19 -4.38
CA THR A 346 11.52 -6.32 -5.84
C THR A 346 10.07 -6.48 -6.29
N LEU A 347 9.72 -5.87 -7.40
CA LEU A 347 8.42 -6.05 -8.05
C LEU A 347 8.42 -7.14 -9.14
N GLN A 348 9.58 -7.77 -9.38
CA GLN A 348 9.86 -8.72 -10.45
C GLN A 348 10.16 -10.13 -9.91
N GLY A 349 9.55 -10.50 -8.79
CA GLY A 349 9.68 -11.84 -8.22
C GLY A 349 8.89 -12.88 -9.00
N GLN A 350 9.36 -14.13 -8.97
CA GLN A 350 8.63 -15.30 -9.44
C GLN A 350 7.79 -15.85 -8.30
N LEU A 351 6.54 -16.22 -8.57
CA LEU A 351 5.65 -16.84 -7.59
C LEU A 351 5.03 -18.10 -8.16
N ASN A 352 5.09 -19.18 -7.39
CA ASN A 352 4.31 -20.37 -7.60
C ASN A 352 3.34 -20.54 -6.43
N ILE A 353 2.08 -20.86 -6.73
CA ILE A 353 1.04 -21.13 -5.75
C ILE A 353 0.29 -22.41 -6.10
N GLU A 354 -0.02 -23.21 -5.09
CA GLU A 354 -0.90 -24.36 -5.20
C GLU A 354 -1.86 -24.37 -4.01
N LEU A 355 -3.19 -24.34 -4.29
CA LEU A 355 -4.26 -24.40 -3.30
C LEU A 355 -5.05 -25.68 -3.49
N ARG A 356 -5.23 -26.42 -2.39
CA ARG A 356 -5.96 -27.71 -2.35
C ARG A 356 -7.17 -27.61 -1.44
N GLU A 357 -8.23 -28.28 -1.82
CA GLU A 357 -9.40 -28.53 -0.96
C GLU A 357 -9.30 -29.93 -0.34
N LYS A 358 -9.62 -30.04 0.94
CA LYS A 358 -9.65 -31.30 1.69
C LYS A 358 -11.08 -31.83 1.72
N LYS A 359 -11.34 -32.94 0.98
CA LYS A 359 -12.65 -33.62 0.94
C LYS A 359 -12.48 -35.11 1.20
N ASN A 360 -13.20 -35.66 2.15
CA ASN A 360 -13.29 -37.14 2.38
C ASN A 360 -11.93 -37.83 2.45
N ASN A 361 -10.96 -37.27 3.17
CA ASN A 361 -9.57 -37.72 3.27
C ASN A 361 -8.78 -37.69 1.94
N GLN A 362 -9.27 -37.02 0.94
CA GLN A 362 -8.56 -36.73 -0.31
C GLN A 362 -8.24 -35.22 -0.40
N GLN A 363 -7.19 -34.92 -1.12
CA GLN A 363 -6.81 -33.52 -1.45
C GLN A 363 -7.01 -33.33 -2.95
N GLU A 364 -7.80 -32.31 -3.30
CA GLU A 364 -8.06 -31.91 -4.67
C GLU A 364 -7.41 -30.57 -4.94
N ILE A 365 -6.58 -30.46 -5.98
CA ILE A 365 -5.99 -29.19 -6.40
C ILE A 365 -7.10 -28.36 -7.04
N ILE A 366 -7.41 -27.20 -6.43
CA ILE A 366 -8.41 -26.25 -6.94
C ILE A 366 -7.78 -25.04 -7.64
N LEU A 367 -6.49 -24.80 -7.37
CA LEU A 367 -5.73 -23.74 -8.03
C LEU A 367 -4.25 -24.15 -8.11
N LYS A 368 -3.67 -23.97 -9.30
CA LYS A 368 -2.23 -23.95 -9.51
C LYS A 368 -1.89 -22.82 -10.47
N ALA A 369 -1.07 -21.90 -10.01
CA ALA A 369 -0.75 -20.71 -10.81
C ALA A 369 0.70 -20.28 -10.63
N HIS A 370 1.20 -19.54 -11.61
CA HIS A 370 2.53 -18.96 -11.64
C HIS A 370 2.45 -17.51 -12.13
N SER A 371 3.34 -16.66 -11.60
CA SER A 371 3.52 -15.29 -12.06
C SER A 371 4.99 -14.89 -11.97
N SER A 372 5.46 -14.06 -12.90
CA SER A 372 6.76 -13.39 -12.89
C SER A 372 6.69 -11.94 -12.39
N ALA A 373 5.52 -11.49 -11.98
CA ALA A 373 5.27 -10.12 -11.51
C ALA A 373 4.82 -10.10 -10.05
N CYS A 374 5.58 -10.76 -9.18
CA CYS A 374 5.33 -10.80 -7.75
C CYS A 374 6.17 -9.75 -7.01
N GLY A 375 5.54 -8.94 -6.16
CA GLY A 375 6.26 -8.16 -5.16
C GLY A 375 6.76 -9.07 -4.05
N LEU A 376 8.06 -8.99 -3.72
CA LEU A 376 8.71 -9.77 -2.67
C LEU A 376 9.55 -8.85 -1.81
N GLU A 377 9.28 -8.83 -0.51
CA GLU A 377 9.96 -7.96 0.45
C GLU A 377 10.46 -8.70 1.68
N ILE A 378 11.59 -8.24 2.21
CA ILE A 378 12.04 -8.49 3.60
C ILE A 378 12.43 -7.17 4.23
N GLY A 379 12.21 -7.04 5.54
CA GLY A 379 12.62 -5.83 6.25
C GLY A 379 12.94 -6.08 7.72
N GLY A 380 13.47 -5.03 8.37
CA GLY A 380 13.99 -5.10 9.73
C GLY A 380 15.16 -6.06 9.85
N GLY A 381 15.26 -6.76 10.98
CA GLY A 381 16.34 -7.74 11.10
C GLY A 381 16.60 -8.20 12.53
N PRO A 382 17.72 -8.95 12.73
CA PRO A 382 18.76 -9.30 11.75
C PRO A 382 18.35 -10.42 10.78
N TRP A 383 18.91 -10.38 9.56
CA TRP A 383 18.74 -11.37 8.48
C TRP A 383 20.01 -12.18 8.23
N ASN A 384 20.67 -12.66 9.29
CA ASN A 384 21.90 -13.45 9.18
C ASN A 384 21.63 -14.89 8.70
N ASN A 385 20.45 -15.42 9.00
CA ASN A 385 20.01 -16.76 8.65
C ASN A 385 18.56 -16.76 8.19
N ALA A 386 18.12 -17.87 7.58
CA ALA A 386 16.72 -18.10 7.27
C ALA A 386 15.83 -17.91 8.52
N TRP A 387 14.70 -17.30 8.32
CA TRP A 387 13.67 -17.16 9.37
C TRP A 387 12.58 -18.20 9.15
N GLN A 388 12.48 -19.10 10.10
CA GLN A 388 11.50 -20.18 10.07
C GLN A 388 10.47 -19.99 11.19
N SER A 389 9.24 -20.42 10.92
CA SER A 389 8.25 -20.63 11.97
C SER A 389 8.69 -21.76 12.90
N HIS A 390 8.44 -21.61 14.17
CA HIS A 390 8.69 -22.62 15.18
C HIS A 390 7.52 -23.56 15.33
#